data_3924f403fd049ce7560a6ae850de00d1
#
_entry.id   3924f403fd049ce7560a6ae850de00d1
#
_cell.length_a   1.000
_cell.length_b   1.000
_cell.length_c   1.000
_cell.angle_alpha   90.00
_cell.angle_beta   90.00
_cell.angle_gamma   90.00
#
_symmetry.space_group_name_H-M   'P 1'
#
loop_
_entity.id
_entity.type
_entity.pdbx_description
1 polymer ?
#
loop_
_entity_poly.entity_id
_entity_poly.type
_entity_poly.pdbx_seq_one_letter_code
_entity_poly.pdbx_strand_id
1 'polypeptide(L)'
;MPYEFLEDIATADIAFSAWGKDLEETFIAASDATMNVMVENLDSIQPLERREIQLQNEALDMLLFDLLQELIYYKDSEKLMLRIHQIQIKKEEHQYVLKAVALGEKLDPNRHPTRADVKAVTLHRFQLVKTDRGWETQIILDI
;
A
#
# COMPACT_ATOMS: atom_id res chain seq x y z
N MET A 1 -5.92 -0.98 -14.37
CA MET A 1 -5.49 -0.88 -12.96
C MET A 1 -4.11 -0.24 -12.91
N PRO A 2 -3.83 0.77 -11.99
CA PRO A 2 -2.54 1.46 -11.93
C PRO A 2 -1.44 0.67 -11.21
N TYR A 3 -1.51 -0.63 -11.27
CA TYR A 3 -0.45 -1.53 -10.80
C TYR A 3 -0.50 -2.84 -11.55
N GLU A 4 0.62 -3.56 -11.51
CA GLU A 4 0.71 -4.90 -12.09
C GLU A 4 1.68 -5.74 -11.26
N PHE A 5 1.40 -7.04 -11.21
CA PHE A 5 2.27 -7.96 -10.51
C PHE A 5 3.36 -8.45 -11.47
N LEU A 6 4.57 -8.57 -10.94
CA LEU A 6 5.74 -8.97 -11.71
C LEU A 6 6.04 -10.44 -11.43
N GLU A 7 6.39 -11.19 -12.48
CA GLU A 7 6.70 -12.61 -12.37
C GLU A 7 8.19 -12.84 -12.15
N ASP A 8 8.53 -14.06 -11.73
CA ASP A 8 9.89 -14.60 -11.68
C ASP A 8 10.90 -13.86 -10.81
N ILE A 9 10.46 -13.29 -9.68
CA ILE A 9 11.39 -12.64 -8.76
C ILE A 9 11.89 -13.61 -7.69
N ALA A 10 10.98 -14.33 -7.01
CA ALA A 10 11.32 -15.35 -6.03
C ALA A 10 10.09 -16.17 -5.67
N THR A 11 10.30 -17.39 -5.15
CA THR A 11 9.19 -18.30 -4.84
C THR A 11 8.39 -17.89 -3.58
N ALA A 12 9.00 -17.12 -2.67
CA ALA A 12 8.38 -16.71 -1.42
C ALA A 12 8.01 -15.22 -1.41
N ASP A 13 8.09 -14.56 -2.56
CA ASP A 13 7.84 -13.13 -2.66
C ASP A 13 6.85 -12.84 -3.78
N ILE A 14 6.16 -11.71 -3.65
CA ILE A 14 5.36 -11.16 -4.72
C ILE A 14 5.85 -9.74 -4.99
N ALA A 15 6.12 -9.43 -6.24
CA ALA A 15 6.53 -8.11 -6.66
C ALA A 15 5.42 -7.45 -7.47
N PHE A 16 5.33 -6.12 -7.35
CA PHE A 16 4.42 -5.34 -8.18
C PHE A 16 5.05 -4.00 -8.56
N SER A 17 4.51 -3.42 -9.63
CA SER A 17 4.78 -2.06 -10.05
C SER A 17 3.47 -1.28 -9.91
N ALA A 18 3.55 -0.04 -9.42
CA ALA A 18 2.38 0.83 -9.27
C ALA A 18 2.75 2.24 -9.73
N TRP A 19 1.78 2.98 -10.24
CA TRP A 19 2.01 4.30 -10.82
C TRP A 19 0.81 5.21 -10.65
N GLY A 20 1.05 6.51 -10.83
CA GLY A 20 0.01 7.53 -10.77
C GLY A 20 0.52 8.85 -11.36
N LYS A 21 -0.38 9.78 -11.58
CA LYS A 21 -0.05 11.12 -12.09
C LYS A 21 0.70 11.94 -11.06
N ASP A 22 0.42 11.69 -9.79
CA ASP A 22 1.05 12.36 -8.67
C ASP A 22 1.40 11.35 -7.59
N LEU A 23 2.01 11.82 -6.51
CA LEU A 23 2.40 10.97 -5.39
C LEU A 23 1.20 10.31 -4.74
N GLU A 24 0.11 11.06 -4.56
CA GLU A 24 -1.08 10.56 -3.90
C GLU A 24 -1.68 9.38 -4.65
N GLU A 25 -1.85 9.49 -5.97
CA GLU A 25 -2.36 8.38 -6.78
C GLU A 25 -1.44 7.16 -6.73
N THR A 26 -0.12 7.39 -6.75
CA THR A 26 0.87 6.30 -6.72
C THR A 26 0.84 5.58 -5.38
N PHE A 27 0.72 6.33 -4.28
CA PHE A 27 0.63 5.75 -2.94
C PHE A 27 -0.66 4.95 -2.77
N ILE A 28 -1.78 5.43 -3.29
CA ILE A 28 -3.05 4.69 -3.28
C ILE A 28 -2.93 3.41 -4.09
N ALA A 29 -2.33 3.49 -5.29
CA ALA A 29 -2.15 2.31 -6.15
C ALA A 29 -1.28 1.25 -5.48
N ALA A 30 -0.18 1.65 -4.84
CA ALA A 30 0.69 0.73 -4.11
C ALA A 30 -0.03 0.10 -2.92
N SER A 31 -0.85 0.88 -2.21
CA SER A 31 -1.65 0.40 -1.10
C SER A 31 -2.68 -0.63 -1.57
N ASP A 32 -3.38 -0.35 -2.66
CA ASP A 32 -4.35 -1.27 -3.23
C ASP A 32 -3.68 -2.56 -3.74
N ALA A 33 -2.51 -2.46 -4.37
CA ALA A 33 -1.78 -3.64 -4.80
C ALA A 33 -1.42 -4.54 -3.61
N THR A 34 -0.97 -3.94 -2.51
CA THR A 34 -0.63 -4.67 -1.29
C THR A 34 -1.86 -5.39 -0.73
N MET A 35 -3.01 -4.72 -0.66
CA MET A 35 -4.25 -5.34 -0.19
C MET A 35 -4.73 -6.43 -1.16
N ASN A 36 -4.55 -6.22 -2.47
CA ASN A 36 -4.99 -7.18 -3.48
C ASN A 36 -4.20 -8.49 -3.45
N VAL A 37 -2.99 -8.48 -2.92
CA VAL A 37 -2.25 -9.73 -2.66
C VAL A 37 -2.98 -10.56 -1.61
N MET A 38 -3.61 -9.93 -0.63
CA MET A 38 -4.26 -10.60 0.49
C MET A 38 -5.73 -10.92 0.23
N VAL A 39 -6.44 -10.03 -0.45
CA VAL A 39 -7.86 -10.17 -0.75
C VAL A 39 -8.06 -10.14 -2.27
N GLU A 40 -8.67 -11.18 -2.81
CA GLU A 40 -8.84 -11.34 -4.24
C GLU A 40 -9.64 -10.21 -4.88
N ASN A 41 -10.73 -9.78 -4.22
CA ASN A 41 -11.59 -8.71 -4.71
C ASN A 41 -11.59 -7.54 -3.73
N LEU A 42 -10.92 -6.47 -4.10
CA LEU A 42 -10.83 -5.27 -3.25
C LEU A 42 -12.20 -4.64 -2.98
N ASP A 43 -13.12 -4.74 -3.94
CA ASP A 43 -14.45 -4.16 -3.78
C ASP A 43 -15.30 -4.91 -2.75
N SER A 44 -14.87 -6.09 -2.33
CA SER A 44 -15.53 -6.82 -1.25
C SER A 44 -15.26 -6.19 0.13
N ILE A 45 -14.27 -5.34 0.23
CA ILE A 45 -13.94 -4.64 1.48
C ILE A 45 -14.88 -3.46 1.63
N GLN A 46 -15.80 -3.54 2.61
CA GLN A 46 -16.77 -2.47 2.85
C GLN A 46 -16.19 -1.40 3.77
N PRO A 47 -16.55 -0.12 3.59
CA PRO A 47 -16.01 0.99 4.38
C PRO A 47 -16.70 1.13 5.74
N LEU A 48 -16.64 0.11 6.57
CA LEU A 48 -17.34 0.05 7.86
C LEU A 48 -16.54 0.66 9.01
N GLU A 49 -15.22 0.61 8.94
CA GLU A 49 -14.34 1.16 9.96
C GLU A 49 -13.41 2.20 9.34
N ARG A 50 -13.04 3.18 10.16
CA ARG A 50 -12.22 4.30 9.72
C ARG A 50 -10.97 4.38 10.57
N ARG A 51 -9.84 4.63 9.92
CA ARG A 51 -8.58 4.92 10.62
C ARG A 51 -7.92 6.13 9.99
N GLU A 52 -7.40 6.99 10.83
CA GLU A 52 -6.60 8.12 10.41
C GLU A 52 -5.13 7.75 10.53
N ILE A 53 -4.37 7.99 9.47
CA ILE A 53 -2.96 7.67 9.41
C ILE A 53 -2.18 8.96 9.22
N GLN A 54 -1.21 9.21 10.09
CA GLN A 54 -0.33 10.35 9.96
C GLN A 54 1.10 9.87 10.08
N LEU A 55 1.90 10.14 9.05
CA LEU A 55 3.27 9.69 8.95
C LEU A 55 4.16 10.84 8.49
N GLN A 56 5.44 10.76 8.80
CA GLN A 56 6.41 11.71 8.32
C GLN A 56 7.75 11.03 8.10
N ASN A 57 8.46 11.46 7.06
CA ASN A 57 9.78 10.94 6.76
C ASN A 57 10.53 11.94 5.90
N GLU A 58 11.85 12.00 6.04
CA GLU A 58 12.70 12.85 5.22
C GLU A 58 12.76 12.38 3.76
N ALA A 59 12.57 11.08 3.52
CA ALA A 59 12.64 10.47 2.20
C ALA A 59 11.25 10.01 1.75
N LEU A 60 10.86 10.36 0.52
CA LEU A 60 9.56 9.98 -0.05
C LEU A 60 9.39 8.47 -0.19
N ASP A 61 10.45 7.77 -0.61
CA ASP A 61 10.39 6.32 -0.76
C ASP A 61 10.15 5.64 0.59
N MET A 62 10.78 6.14 1.65
CA MET A 62 10.58 5.61 3.00
C MET A 62 9.21 5.98 3.56
N LEU A 63 8.64 7.12 3.15
CA LEU A 63 7.28 7.49 3.52
C LEU A 63 6.28 6.47 2.95
N LEU A 64 6.48 6.07 1.70
CA LEU A 64 5.66 5.01 1.09
C LEU A 64 5.83 3.68 1.81
N PHE A 65 7.08 3.32 2.11
CA PHE A 65 7.38 2.12 2.89
C PHE A 65 6.62 2.14 4.23
N ASP A 66 6.67 3.27 4.93
CA ASP A 66 6.00 3.42 6.23
C ASP A 66 4.49 3.27 6.10
N LEU A 67 3.89 3.81 5.04
CA LEU A 67 2.44 3.67 4.81
C LEU A 67 2.05 2.20 4.62
N LEU A 68 2.79 1.47 3.79
CA LEU A 68 2.49 0.07 3.55
C LEU A 68 2.69 -0.78 4.80
N GLN A 69 3.71 -0.50 5.58
CA GLN A 69 3.94 -1.17 6.87
C GLN A 69 2.81 -0.88 7.85
N GLU A 70 2.27 0.34 7.85
CA GLU A 70 1.15 0.70 8.70
C GLU A 70 -0.11 -0.09 8.33
N LEU A 71 -0.38 -0.27 7.05
CA LEU A 71 -1.52 -1.08 6.58
C LEU A 71 -1.35 -2.54 6.99
N ILE A 72 -0.14 -3.07 6.88
CA ILE A 72 0.16 -4.44 7.30
C ILE A 72 -0.01 -4.56 8.82
N TYR A 73 0.42 -3.55 9.58
CA TYR A 73 0.25 -3.52 11.03
C TYR A 73 -1.22 -3.63 11.43
N TYR A 74 -2.12 -2.87 10.80
CA TYR A 74 -3.55 -2.95 11.09
C TYR A 74 -4.11 -4.33 10.75
N LYS A 75 -3.65 -4.92 9.65
CA LYS A 75 -4.05 -6.27 9.27
C LYS A 75 -3.60 -7.29 10.33
N ASP A 76 -2.38 -7.19 10.81
CA ASP A 76 -1.84 -8.13 11.78
C ASP A 76 -2.42 -7.94 13.17
N SER A 77 -2.56 -6.69 13.62
CA SER A 77 -3.00 -6.41 15.00
C SER A 77 -4.51 -6.45 15.19
N GLU A 78 -5.28 -6.05 14.16
CA GLU A 78 -6.74 -5.95 14.26
C GLU A 78 -7.47 -6.79 13.21
N LYS A 79 -6.76 -7.48 12.34
CA LYS A 79 -7.31 -8.18 11.17
C LYS A 79 -8.12 -7.24 10.27
N LEU A 80 -7.73 -5.98 10.28
CA LEU A 80 -8.45 -4.92 9.59
C LEU A 80 -7.86 -4.71 8.20
N MET A 81 -8.69 -4.88 7.18
CA MET A 81 -8.32 -4.68 5.79
C MET A 81 -8.73 -3.26 5.40
N LEU A 82 -7.75 -2.42 5.13
CA LEU A 82 -7.96 -0.99 4.87
C LEU A 82 -7.62 -0.62 3.43
N ARG A 83 -8.43 0.26 2.88
CA ARG A 83 -8.14 0.94 1.62
C ARG A 83 -8.03 2.44 1.88
N ILE A 84 -7.10 3.09 1.22
CA ILE A 84 -6.92 4.53 1.37
C ILE A 84 -8.06 5.24 0.65
N HIS A 85 -8.81 6.03 1.41
CA HIS A 85 -9.94 6.81 0.90
C HIS A 85 -9.52 8.22 0.52
N GLN A 86 -8.72 8.87 1.37
CA GLN A 86 -8.18 10.21 1.14
C GLN A 86 -6.72 10.21 1.56
N ILE A 87 -5.90 10.94 0.84
CA ILE A 87 -4.49 11.06 1.16
C ILE A 87 -3.98 12.44 0.75
N GLN A 88 -3.12 12.99 1.59
CA GLN A 88 -2.46 14.25 1.34
C GLN A 88 -0.99 14.12 1.71
N ILE A 89 -0.10 14.50 0.80
CA ILE A 89 1.34 14.45 1.03
C ILE A 89 1.88 15.86 0.81
N LYS A 90 2.54 16.42 1.83
CA LYS A 90 3.11 17.76 1.77
C LYS A 90 4.56 17.73 2.21
N LYS A 91 5.36 18.60 1.61
CA LYS A 91 6.73 18.83 2.08
C LYS A 91 6.69 19.95 3.11
N GLU A 92 7.19 19.66 4.32
CA GLU A 92 7.28 20.63 5.40
C GLU A 92 8.72 20.67 5.91
N GLU A 93 9.40 21.81 5.71
CA GLU A 93 10.80 22.00 6.10
C GLU A 93 11.70 20.93 5.48
N HIS A 94 12.18 19.98 6.27
CA HIS A 94 13.13 18.96 5.83
C HIS A 94 12.49 17.58 5.66
N GLN A 95 11.18 17.49 5.75
CA GLN A 95 10.51 16.20 5.70
C GLN A 95 9.21 16.28 4.92
N TYR A 96 8.70 15.10 4.58
CA TYR A 96 7.39 14.95 3.96
C TYR A 96 6.40 14.45 5.00
N VAL A 97 5.21 15.03 5.02
CA VAL A 97 4.14 14.66 5.93
C VAL A 97 2.98 14.07 5.14
N LEU A 98 2.54 12.90 5.56
CA LEU A 98 1.40 12.22 4.96
C LEU A 98 0.26 12.19 5.97
N LYS A 99 -0.93 12.57 5.49
CA LYS A 99 -2.17 12.42 6.24
C LYS A 99 -3.16 11.67 5.37
N ALA A 100 -3.69 10.58 5.88
CA ALA A 100 -4.61 9.75 5.13
C ALA A 100 -5.79 9.32 5.99
N VAL A 101 -6.91 9.08 5.31
CA VAL A 101 -8.07 8.41 5.90
C VAL A 101 -8.22 7.08 5.19
N ALA A 102 -8.19 6.02 5.94
CA ALA A 102 -8.37 4.67 5.43
C ALA A 102 -9.70 4.11 5.92
N LEU A 103 -10.39 3.43 5.03
CA LEU A 103 -11.68 2.81 5.30
C LEU A 103 -11.61 1.32 4.99
N GLY A 104 -12.28 0.51 5.78
CA GLY A 104 -12.28 -0.92 5.55
C GLY A 104 -13.11 -1.68 6.55
N GLU A 105 -12.82 -2.96 6.68
CA GLU A 105 -13.53 -3.83 7.61
C GLU A 105 -12.63 -4.99 8.04
N LYS A 106 -13.03 -5.68 9.08
CA LYS A 106 -12.30 -6.84 9.54
C LYS A 106 -12.40 -7.96 8.50
N LEU A 107 -11.29 -8.66 8.30
CA LEU A 107 -11.22 -9.77 7.38
C LEU A 107 -12.20 -10.87 7.80
N ASP A 108 -13.07 -11.26 6.88
CA ASP A 108 -13.98 -12.38 7.02
C ASP A 108 -13.74 -13.31 5.83
N PRO A 109 -13.09 -14.47 6.04
CA PRO A 109 -12.80 -15.40 4.94
C PRO A 109 -14.03 -15.87 4.17
N ASN A 110 -15.21 -15.81 4.77
CA ASN A 110 -16.46 -16.19 4.10
C ASN A 110 -16.93 -15.12 3.12
N ARG A 111 -16.56 -13.86 3.34
CA ARG A 111 -16.94 -12.71 2.49
C ARG A 111 -15.80 -12.19 1.64
N HIS A 112 -14.58 -12.39 2.12
CA HIS A 112 -13.38 -11.90 1.44
C HIS A 112 -12.53 -13.08 0.99
N PRO A 113 -12.66 -13.51 -0.28
CA PRO A 113 -11.77 -14.56 -0.77
C PRO A 113 -10.32 -14.14 -0.59
N THR A 114 -9.57 -14.93 0.19
CA THR A 114 -8.18 -14.62 0.49
C THR A 114 -7.23 -15.28 -0.49
N ARG A 115 -6.05 -14.68 -0.68
CA ARG A 115 -5.01 -15.19 -1.57
C ARG A 115 -3.76 -15.58 -0.77
N ALA A 116 -2.99 -14.60 -0.36
CA ALA A 116 -1.76 -14.83 0.41
C ALA A 116 -1.71 -13.85 1.56
N ASP A 117 -0.98 -14.20 2.61
CA ASP A 117 -0.74 -13.29 3.71
C ASP A 117 0.54 -12.51 3.45
N VAL A 118 0.48 -11.19 3.56
CA VAL A 118 1.68 -10.34 3.44
C VAL A 118 2.27 -10.18 4.82
N LYS A 119 3.50 -10.65 4.99
CA LYS A 119 4.21 -10.57 6.26
C LYS A 119 4.92 -9.23 6.44
N ALA A 120 5.51 -8.72 5.36
CA ALA A 120 6.27 -7.48 5.42
C ALA A 120 6.50 -6.90 4.02
N VAL A 121 6.79 -5.60 3.98
CA VAL A 121 7.37 -4.95 2.80
C VAL A 121 8.88 -5.13 2.89
N THR A 122 9.53 -5.53 1.80
CA THR A 122 10.99 -5.63 1.78
C THR A 122 11.60 -4.36 1.20
N LEU A 123 12.82 -4.05 1.60
CA LEU A 123 13.59 -2.96 1.01
C LEU A 123 14.38 -3.40 -0.23
N HIS A 124 14.35 -4.70 -0.55
CA HIS A 124 15.06 -5.21 -1.71
C HIS A 124 14.46 -4.63 -2.98
N ARG A 125 15.28 -3.91 -3.75
CA ARG A 125 14.86 -3.24 -4.97
C ARG A 125 13.67 -2.28 -4.81
N PHE A 126 13.45 -1.80 -3.58
CA PHE A 126 12.40 -0.83 -3.31
C PHE A 126 12.78 0.49 -3.98
N GLN A 127 11.89 1.03 -4.81
CA GLN A 127 12.14 2.30 -5.48
C GLN A 127 10.86 3.08 -5.71
N LEU A 128 11.01 4.39 -5.68
CA LEU A 128 9.97 5.35 -6.04
C LEU A 128 10.65 6.40 -6.90
N VAL A 129 10.25 6.52 -8.17
CA VAL A 129 10.90 7.41 -9.12
C VAL A 129 9.89 8.28 -9.84
N LYS A 130 10.32 9.49 -10.17
CA LYS A 130 9.53 10.40 -11.00
C LYS A 130 9.77 10.06 -12.47
N THR A 131 8.68 10.01 -13.22
CA THR A 131 8.71 9.70 -14.66
C THR A 131 8.06 10.84 -15.45
N ASP A 132 8.09 10.76 -16.78
CA ASP A 132 7.43 11.73 -17.63
C ASP A 132 5.91 11.76 -17.42
N ARG A 133 5.34 10.67 -16.91
CA ARG A 133 3.90 10.52 -16.73
C ARG A 133 3.42 10.73 -15.30
N GLY A 134 4.35 10.96 -14.39
CA GLY A 134 4.05 11.11 -12.96
C GLY A 134 5.06 10.39 -12.09
N TRP A 135 4.61 9.42 -11.32
CA TRP A 135 5.45 8.64 -10.41
C TRP A 135 5.23 7.15 -10.62
N GLU A 136 6.25 6.38 -10.30
CA GLU A 136 6.20 4.93 -10.39
C GLU A 136 7.00 4.33 -9.23
N THR A 137 6.50 3.21 -8.71
CA THR A 137 7.19 2.46 -7.66
C THR A 137 7.24 0.99 -8.02
N GLN A 138 8.29 0.31 -7.57
CA GLN A 138 8.41 -1.14 -7.65
C GLN A 138 8.68 -1.67 -6.25
N ILE A 139 7.91 -2.66 -5.84
CA ILE A 139 7.92 -3.14 -4.46
C ILE A 139 7.86 -4.66 -4.44
N ILE A 140 8.62 -5.26 -3.54
CA ILE A 140 8.62 -6.71 -3.29
C ILE A 140 8.06 -6.93 -1.89
N LEU A 141 7.03 -7.78 -1.81
CA LEU A 141 6.37 -8.14 -0.56
C LEU A 141 6.79 -9.56 -0.16
N ASP A 142 7.08 -9.73 1.12
CA ASP A 142 7.35 -11.05 1.72
C ASP A 142 6.01 -11.70 2.09
N ILE A 143 5.79 -12.89 1.57
CA ILE A 143 4.54 -13.63 1.80
C ILE A 143 4.78 -14.99 2.44
#